data_8654796d44cf0548b514c0142a18890f
#
_entry.id   8654796d44cf0548b514c0142a18890f
#
_cell.length_a   1.000
_cell.length_b   1.000
_cell.length_c   1.000
_cell.angle_alpha   90.00
_cell.angle_beta   90.00
_cell.angle_gamma   90.00
#
_symmetry.space_group_name_H-M   'P 1'
#
loop_
_entity.id
_entity.type
_entity.pdbx_description
1 polymer ?
#
loop_
_entity_poly.entity_id
_entity_poly.type
_entity_poly.pdbx_seq_one_letter_code
_entity_poly.pdbx_strand_id
1 'polypeptide(L)'
;GLGDVYKRQDYEVQYSMTIDYVNRVLETNRDILDVYRICVPFRVTTCTSMYQSYWRPWDEQKKEAWVREMPKDAMKVDKFPFYNRKMWDYDFQIEFSRWLHLQKAARRTCCLVGIRTQESYNRWRTIYRGVKKQYKNCMWSTEIDENVYNLYPLYDWKTEDIWVANGKFGWDYNKLYDLYYQAGVSLDRQRVASPFISEAIESLALYKVIDPETWGKMIGRVNGIGFAGLYGNTHAAGRKSIRLPEGYTWKSFMEFLLSTLPEHTRNRYLAKLKTSIRFWKEKGGVLSDEVIQKLKDRNIPIQIGDNSNYKTEKKPVRMDYLDDIDIEEFREIPSYKRMCICILRNDHTCKYMGFALTKEENEMKSNALEKYKHIL
;
A
#
# COMPACT_ATOMS: atom_id res chain seq x y z
N GLY A 1 7.51 32.79 -4.89
CA GLY A 1 7.50 32.44 -3.48
C GLY A 1 7.46 30.94 -3.31
N LEU A 2 8.08 30.41 -2.28
CA LEU A 2 7.90 29.04 -1.84
C LEU A 2 6.49 28.96 -1.26
N GLY A 3 5.60 28.15 -1.86
CA GLY A 3 4.29 27.87 -1.29
C GLY A 3 4.32 26.52 -0.62
N ASP A 4 4.13 26.48 0.69
CA ASP A 4 4.03 25.24 1.45
C ASP A 4 2.57 24.77 1.46
N VAL A 5 2.37 23.50 1.09
CA VAL A 5 1.05 22.89 0.93
C VAL A 5 0.94 21.65 1.78
N TYR A 6 -0.14 21.53 2.55
CA TYR A 6 -0.51 20.30 3.21
C TYR A 6 -1.65 19.61 2.47
N LYS A 7 -1.34 18.47 1.86
CA LYS A 7 -2.33 17.62 1.20
C LYS A 7 -2.83 16.53 2.13
N ARG A 8 -4.13 16.53 2.43
CA ARG A 8 -4.81 15.48 3.17
C ARG A 8 -5.77 14.74 2.26
N GLN A 9 -5.43 13.51 1.85
CA GLN A 9 -6.41 12.58 1.27
C GLN A 9 -7.23 11.98 2.41
N ASP A 10 -8.50 12.33 2.48
CA ASP A 10 -9.41 11.87 3.50
C ASP A 10 -10.18 10.64 3.02
N TYR A 11 -9.94 9.52 3.68
CA TYR A 11 -10.52 8.22 3.33
C TYR A 11 -11.84 7.93 4.05
N GLU A 12 -12.53 8.92 4.60
CA GLU A 12 -13.80 8.78 5.32
C GLU A 12 -13.65 7.99 6.63
N VAL A 13 -13.20 6.73 6.58
CA VAL A 13 -13.12 5.85 7.74
C VAL A 13 -11.73 5.92 8.37
N GLN A 14 -11.68 6.55 9.55
CA GLN A 14 -10.50 6.64 10.39
C GLN A 14 -10.94 6.74 11.85
N TYR A 15 -10.04 6.42 12.79
CA TYR A 15 -10.27 6.69 14.21
C TYR A 15 -10.56 8.17 14.46
N SER A 16 -11.53 8.47 15.31
CA SER A 16 -11.85 9.84 15.74
C SER A 16 -10.60 10.57 16.27
N MET A 17 -9.80 9.92 17.09
CA MET A 17 -8.52 10.47 17.59
C MET A 17 -7.55 10.87 16.48
N THR A 18 -7.51 10.14 15.36
CA THR A 18 -6.69 10.50 14.21
C THR A 18 -7.21 11.73 13.51
N ILE A 19 -8.53 11.87 13.41
CA ILE A 19 -9.18 13.06 12.83
C ILE A 19 -8.90 14.28 13.69
N ASP A 20 -9.03 14.17 15.01
CA ASP A 20 -8.74 15.24 15.96
C ASP A 20 -7.29 15.69 15.93
N TYR A 21 -6.36 14.73 15.88
CA TYR A 21 -4.93 15.03 15.72
C TYR A 21 -4.67 15.81 14.42
N VAL A 22 -5.20 15.33 13.30
CA VAL A 22 -5.03 16.02 12.02
C VAL A 22 -5.63 17.42 12.06
N ASN A 23 -6.83 17.60 12.65
CA ASN A 23 -7.45 18.92 12.77
C ASN A 23 -6.57 19.88 13.59
N ARG A 24 -6.01 19.43 14.73
CA ARG A 24 -5.08 20.25 15.52
C ARG A 24 -3.85 20.66 14.70
N VAL A 25 -3.23 19.70 13.98
CA VAL A 25 -2.06 20.00 13.14
C VAL A 25 -2.40 21.04 12.07
N LEU A 26 -3.56 20.92 11.43
CA LEU A 26 -4.00 21.86 10.40
C LEU A 26 -4.27 23.26 11.00
N GLU A 27 -4.92 23.33 12.14
CA GLU A 27 -5.20 24.60 12.81
C GLU A 27 -3.93 25.33 13.26
N THR A 28 -2.99 24.57 13.86
CA THR A 28 -1.72 25.14 14.35
C THR A 28 -0.83 25.68 13.23
N ASN A 29 -0.97 25.15 12.00
CA ASN A 29 -0.09 25.53 10.88
C ASN A 29 -0.85 26.30 9.76
N ARG A 30 -2.03 26.82 10.04
CA ARG A 30 -2.89 27.47 9.06
C ARG A 30 -2.28 28.74 8.44
N ASP A 31 -1.43 29.41 9.18
CA ASP A 31 -0.76 30.67 8.77
C ASP A 31 0.37 30.42 7.76
N ILE A 32 0.91 29.20 7.72
CA ILE A 32 2.07 28.87 6.87
C ILE A 32 1.77 27.84 5.79
N LEU A 33 0.67 27.09 5.89
CA LEU A 33 0.31 26.02 4.97
C LEU A 33 -1.01 26.30 4.22
N ASP A 34 -0.97 26.18 2.92
CA ASP A 34 -2.19 26.03 2.12
C ASP A 34 -2.75 24.61 2.28
N VAL A 35 -3.91 24.47 2.88
CA VAL A 35 -4.49 23.15 3.21
C VAL A 35 -5.44 22.67 2.12
N TYR A 36 -5.17 21.47 1.61
CA TYR A 36 -6.01 20.74 0.65
C TYR A 36 -6.59 19.51 1.31
N ARG A 37 -7.81 19.60 1.87
CA ARG A 37 -8.54 18.47 2.43
C ARG A 37 -9.39 17.81 1.35
N ILE A 38 -8.91 16.72 0.80
CA ILE A 38 -9.47 16.09 -0.39
C ILE A 38 -10.43 14.98 0.00
N CYS A 39 -11.72 15.18 -0.30
CA CYS A 39 -12.80 14.20 -0.06
C CYS A 39 -13.40 13.78 -1.42
N VAL A 40 -12.76 12.81 -2.07
CA VAL A 40 -13.07 12.38 -3.44
C VAL A 40 -13.28 10.87 -3.49
N PRO A 41 -14.29 10.35 -4.22
CA PRO A 41 -14.62 8.92 -4.28
C PRO A 41 -13.74 8.14 -5.26
N PHE A 42 -12.40 8.19 -5.09
CA PHE A 42 -11.48 7.33 -5.81
C PHE A 42 -11.57 5.87 -5.31
N ARG A 43 -10.97 4.95 -6.06
CA ARG A 43 -10.88 3.56 -5.64
C ARG A 43 -9.78 3.38 -4.59
N VAL A 44 -10.14 2.75 -3.46
CA VAL A 44 -9.20 2.35 -2.42
C VAL A 44 -9.27 0.83 -2.27
N THR A 45 -8.14 0.16 -2.24
CA THR A 45 -8.10 -1.30 -2.09
C THR A 45 -8.72 -1.74 -0.77
N THR A 46 -9.41 -2.88 -0.79
CA THR A 46 -9.87 -3.57 0.42
C THR A 46 -9.54 -5.05 0.35
N CYS A 47 -9.29 -5.67 1.51
CA CYS A 47 -9.03 -7.10 1.67
C CYS A 47 -10.01 -7.76 2.65
N THR A 48 -11.14 -7.13 2.92
CA THR A 48 -12.14 -7.63 3.88
C THR A 48 -13.04 -8.71 3.29
N SER A 49 -13.14 -8.80 1.96
CA SER A 49 -14.02 -9.73 1.25
C SER A 49 -13.42 -10.24 -0.06
N MET A 50 -13.71 -11.49 -0.42
CA MET A 50 -13.36 -12.04 -1.73
C MET A 50 -14.18 -11.44 -2.87
N TYR A 51 -15.32 -10.83 -2.58
CA TYR A 51 -16.22 -10.24 -3.57
C TYR A 51 -15.92 -8.79 -3.90
N GLN A 52 -15.25 -8.06 -3.00
CA GLN A 52 -15.01 -6.63 -3.11
C GLN A 52 -13.52 -6.32 -3.00
N SER A 53 -12.88 -5.96 -4.12
CA SER A 53 -11.45 -5.64 -4.18
C SER A 53 -11.13 -4.17 -3.89
N TYR A 54 -12.12 -3.30 -3.94
CA TYR A 54 -12.00 -1.87 -3.62
C TYR A 54 -13.31 -1.32 -3.08
N TRP A 55 -13.22 -0.18 -2.39
CA TRP A 55 -14.34 0.64 -1.99
C TRP A 55 -14.07 2.10 -2.38
N ARG A 56 -15.06 2.97 -2.22
CA ARG A 56 -14.90 4.41 -2.44
C ARG A 56 -15.29 5.17 -1.19
N PRO A 57 -14.35 5.91 -0.57
CA PRO A 57 -14.72 6.89 0.43
C PRO A 57 -15.56 7.99 -0.23
N TRP A 58 -16.40 8.65 0.54
CA TRP A 58 -17.18 9.80 0.12
C TRP A 58 -18.02 9.57 -1.16
N ASP A 59 -18.45 8.33 -1.40
CA ASP A 59 -19.30 8.00 -2.54
C ASP A 59 -20.71 8.55 -2.30
N GLU A 60 -21.09 9.59 -3.05
CA GLU A 60 -22.41 10.24 -2.95
C GLU A 60 -23.57 9.27 -3.17
N GLN A 61 -23.38 8.19 -3.96
CA GLN A 61 -24.37 7.14 -4.13
C GLN A 61 -24.62 6.32 -2.85
N LYS A 62 -23.76 6.45 -1.85
CA LYS A 62 -23.82 5.77 -0.56
C LYS A 62 -23.73 6.75 0.61
N LYS A 63 -24.20 7.98 0.42
CA LYS A 63 -24.10 9.06 1.39
C LYS A 63 -24.71 8.70 2.74
N GLU A 64 -25.84 8.01 2.75
CA GLU A 64 -26.55 7.56 3.96
C GLU A 64 -25.73 6.55 4.80
N ALA A 65 -24.78 5.88 4.15
CA ALA A 65 -23.88 4.93 4.80
C ALA A 65 -22.52 5.51 5.15
N TRP A 66 -22.30 6.82 4.99
CA TRP A 66 -21.04 7.43 5.40
C TRP A 66 -20.79 7.29 6.89
N VAL A 67 -19.55 6.96 7.23
CA VAL A 67 -19.18 6.72 8.63
C VAL A 67 -19.22 8.00 9.46
N ARG A 68 -18.98 9.13 8.82
CA ARG A 68 -19.05 10.47 9.42
C ARG A 68 -19.45 11.53 8.41
N GLU A 69 -19.76 12.71 8.89
CA GLU A 69 -20.01 13.85 8.04
C GLU A 69 -18.76 14.32 7.30
N MET A 70 -18.94 14.80 6.07
CA MET A 70 -17.86 15.38 5.27
C MET A 70 -17.42 16.70 5.92
N PRO A 71 -16.11 16.96 6.06
CA PRO A 71 -15.61 18.23 6.58
C PRO A 71 -16.12 19.42 5.76
N LYS A 72 -16.38 20.55 6.43
CA LYS A 72 -16.91 21.77 5.78
C LYS A 72 -15.93 22.36 4.76
N ASP A 73 -14.63 22.20 5.01
CA ASP A 73 -13.53 22.67 4.17
C ASP A 73 -13.09 21.60 3.12
N ALA A 74 -13.93 20.58 2.88
CA ALA A 74 -13.62 19.51 1.96
C ALA A 74 -13.57 19.99 0.50
N MET A 75 -12.51 19.64 -0.18
CA MET A 75 -12.40 19.78 -1.63
C MET A 75 -12.96 18.52 -2.30
N LYS A 76 -14.02 18.71 -3.09
CA LYS A 76 -14.75 17.66 -3.80
C LYS A 76 -14.28 17.52 -5.25
N VAL A 77 -14.92 16.62 -5.98
CA VAL A 77 -14.60 16.28 -7.38
C VAL A 77 -14.61 17.47 -8.33
N ASP A 78 -15.46 18.46 -8.09
CA ASP A 78 -15.58 19.69 -8.89
C ASP A 78 -14.31 20.56 -8.91
N LYS A 79 -13.45 20.40 -7.92
CA LYS A 79 -12.17 21.12 -7.80
C LYS A 79 -11.03 20.46 -8.60
N PHE A 80 -11.22 19.25 -9.11
CA PHE A 80 -10.18 18.47 -9.75
C PHE A 80 -10.57 18.04 -11.16
N PRO A 81 -10.25 18.84 -12.19
CA PRO A 81 -10.66 18.58 -13.58
C PRO A 81 -10.09 17.27 -14.15
N PHE A 82 -8.98 16.77 -13.56
CA PHE A 82 -8.37 15.50 -13.94
C PHE A 82 -9.07 14.27 -13.33
N TYR A 83 -9.99 14.45 -12.38
CA TYR A 83 -10.65 13.34 -11.71
C TYR A 83 -11.53 12.54 -12.66
N ASN A 84 -11.45 11.21 -12.55
CA ASN A 84 -12.43 10.30 -13.12
C ASN A 84 -12.78 9.19 -12.13
N ARG A 85 -13.99 8.65 -12.21
CA ARG A 85 -14.52 7.66 -11.26
C ARG A 85 -13.76 6.30 -11.26
N LYS A 86 -12.94 6.01 -12.29
CA LYS A 86 -12.14 4.78 -12.39
C LYS A 86 -10.77 4.91 -11.70
N MET A 87 -10.39 6.12 -11.32
CA MET A 87 -9.10 6.45 -10.72
C MET A 87 -8.91 5.78 -9.36
N TRP A 88 -7.71 5.31 -9.11
CA TRP A 88 -7.27 4.83 -7.80
C TRP A 88 -6.71 5.99 -6.95
N ASP A 89 -6.63 5.79 -5.65
CA ASP A 89 -6.09 6.78 -4.71
C ASP A 89 -4.64 7.19 -5.03
N TYR A 90 -3.82 6.25 -5.47
CA TYR A 90 -2.44 6.52 -5.88
C TYR A 90 -2.34 7.23 -7.24
N ASP A 91 -3.26 7.00 -8.18
CA ASP A 91 -3.33 7.76 -9.43
C ASP A 91 -3.69 9.20 -9.13
N PHE A 92 -4.67 9.40 -8.24
CA PHE A 92 -5.05 10.73 -7.79
C PHE A 92 -3.88 11.48 -7.16
N GLN A 93 -3.02 10.80 -6.39
CA GLN A 93 -1.84 11.44 -5.79
C GLN A 93 -0.88 12.01 -6.82
N ILE A 94 -0.65 11.29 -7.91
CA ILE A 94 0.24 11.70 -9.00
C ILE A 94 -0.37 12.88 -9.74
N GLU A 95 -1.63 12.76 -10.18
CA GLU A 95 -2.33 13.81 -10.92
C GLU A 95 -2.51 15.08 -10.08
N PHE A 96 -2.75 14.94 -8.77
CA PHE A 96 -2.79 16.08 -7.87
C PHE A 96 -1.46 16.85 -7.85
N SER A 97 -0.34 16.17 -7.82
CA SER A 97 0.98 16.81 -7.80
C SER A 97 1.25 17.58 -9.10
N ARG A 98 0.84 17.04 -10.25
CA ARG A 98 0.89 17.69 -11.56
C ARG A 98 -0.01 18.92 -11.62
N TRP A 99 -1.27 18.73 -11.24
CA TRP A 99 -2.26 19.82 -11.20
C TRP A 99 -1.81 20.97 -10.29
N LEU A 100 -1.31 20.65 -9.09
CA LEU A 100 -0.81 21.65 -8.16
C LEU A 100 0.39 22.43 -8.73
N HIS A 101 1.30 21.73 -9.42
CA HIS A 101 2.45 22.34 -10.09
C HIS A 101 2.00 23.42 -11.09
N LEU A 102 1.01 23.10 -11.91
CA LEU A 102 0.44 24.04 -12.89
C LEU A 102 -0.33 25.18 -12.21
N GLN A 103 -1.19 24.85 -11.21
CA GLN A 103 -1.99 25.85 -10.49
C GLN A 103 -1.13 26.91 -9.78
N LYS A 104 0.01 26.51 -9.25
CA LYS A 104 0.93 27.40 -8.54
C LYS A 104 1.96 28.04 -9.48
N ALA A 105 1.92 27.74 -10.79
CA ALA A 105 2.94 28.13 -11.76
C ALA A 105 4.37 27.94 -11.21
N ALA A 106 4.59 26.81 -10.53
CA ALA A 106 5.80 26.57 -9.77
C ALA A 106 6.95 26.21 -10.70
N ARG A 107 8.15 26.72 -10.44
CA ARG A 107 9.36 26.27 -11.16
C ARG A 107 9.68 24.80 -10.90
N ARG A 108 9.41 24.31 -9.68
CA ARG A 108 9.51 22.90 -9.25
C ARG A 108 8.52 22.62 -8.16
N THR A 109 7.98 21.40 -8.15
CA THR A 109 7.12 20.90 -7.09
C THR A 109 7.74 19.67 -6.46
N CYS A 110 7.87 19.69 -5.13
CA CYS A 110 8.41 18.58 -4.36
C CYS A 110 7.36 18.08 -3.36
N CYS A 111 6.98 16.82 -3.48
CA CYS A 111 6.11 16.14 -2.52
C CYS A 111 6.98 15.41 -1.50
N LEU A 112 6.97 15.83 -0.23
CA LEU A 112 7.64 15.14 0.86
C LEU A 112 6.79 13.94 1.28
N VAL A 113 7.36 12.74 1.20
CA VAL A 113 6.67 11.48 1.50
C VAL A 113 7.45 10.74 2.59
N GLY A 114 6.85 10.58 3.75
CA GLY A 114 7.46 9.98 4.93
C GLY A 114 7.56 8.45 4.91
N ILE A 115 7.89 7.83 3.76
CA ILE A 115 8.11 6.39 3.69
C ILE A 115 9.51 6.03 4.21
N ARG A 116 9.59 4.85 4.85
CA ARG A 116 10.83 4.24 5.33
C ARG A 116 11.03 2.86 4.70
N THR A 117 12.26 2.53 4.36
CA THR A 117 12.60 1.24 3.71
C THR A 117 12.31 0.03 4.62
N GLN A 118 12.41 0.21 5.94
CA GLN A 118 12.09 -0.80 6.95
C GLN A 118 10.63 -1.27 6.90
N GLU A 119 9.69 -0.42 6.45
CA GLU A 119 8.27 -0.71 6.58
C GLU A 119 7.76 -1.81 5.64
N SER A 120 8.33 -1.95 4.45
CA SER A 120 7.96 -3.01 3.51
C SER A 120 8.92 -3.11 2.33
N TYR A 121 8.96 -4.30 1.71
CA TYR A 121 9.69 -4.54 0.47
C TYR A 121 9.30 -3.57 -0.66
N ASN A 122 8.03 -3.22 -0.79
CA ASN A 122 7.59 -2.25 -1.81
C ASN A 122 8.17 -0.85 -1.56
N ARG A 123 8.28 -0.40 -0.30
CA ARG A 123 8.89 0.89 0.05
C ARG A 123 10.40 0.85 -0.15
N TRP A 124 11.07 -0.23 0.24
CA TRP A 124 12.47 -0.45 -0.06
C TRP A 124 12.73 -0.37 -1.59
N ARG A 125 11.91 -1.07 -2.38
CA ARG A 125 12.02 -1.06 -3.84
C ARG A 125 11.81 0.34 -4.44
N THR A 126 10.95 1.16 -3.87
CA THR A 126 10.75 2.55 -4.31
C THR A 126 12.04 3.36 -4.23
N ILE A 127 12.85 3.13 -3.21
CA ILE A 127 14.12 3.83 -3.01
C ILE A 127 15.22 3.25 -3.91
N TYR A 128 15.41 1.93 -3.88
CA TYR A 128 16.57 1.26 -4.49
C TYR A 128 16.40 0.88 -5.96
N ARG A 129 15.25 1.15 -6.58
CA ARG A 129 15.03 0.88 -8.01
C ARG A 129 15.93 1.75 -8.87
N GLY A 130 16.91 1.12 -9.57
CA GLY A 130 17.95 1.79 -10.34
C GLY A 130 17.48 2.50 -11.60
N VAL A 131 16.36 2.06 -12.19
CA VAL A 131 15.83 2.58 -13.47
C VAL A 131 14.87 3.76 -13.32
N LYS A 132 14.66 4.29 -12.11
CA LYS A 132 13.82 5.47 -11.89
C LYS A 132 14.57 6.74 -12.23
N LYS A 133 13.89 7.73 -12.82
CA LYS A 133 14.42 9.08 -12.93
C LYS A 133 14.52 9.72 -11.54
N GLN A 134 15.64 10.39 -11.29
CA GLN A 134 15.97 10.98 -9.99
C GLN A 134 16.35 12.45 -10.15
N TYR A 135 16.07 13.26 -9.14
CA TYR A 135 16.56 14.62 -9.09
C TYR A 135 18.07 14.63 -8.83
N LYS A 136 18.87 15.11 -9.77
CA LYS A 136 20.33 15.23 -9.63
C LYS A 136 21.02 14.01 -9.01
N ASN A 137 20.64 12.79 -9.44
CA ASN A 137 21.13 11.52 -8.90
C ASN A 137 20.82 11.27 -7.40
N CYS A 138 19.89 12.01 -6.79
CA CYS A 138 19.46 11.80 -5.43
C CYS A 138 18.64 10.52 -5.34
N MET A 139 19.18 9.47 -4.70
CA MET A 139 18.58 8.14 -4.61
C MET A 139 17.19 8.15 -3.94
N TRP A 140 17.00 9.00 -2.93
CA TRP A 140 15.72 9.15 -2.22
C TRP A 140 14.77 10.17 -2.89
N SER A 141 14.85 10.29 -4.21
CA SER A 141 13.92 11.07 -5.03
C SER A 141 13.38 10.24 -6.19
N THR A 142 12.19 10.59 -6.66
CA THR A 142 11.61 10.04 -7.89
C THR A 142 10.94 11.16 -8.67
N GLU A 143 11.36 11.36 -9.91
CA GLU A 143 10.68 12.25 -10.84
C GLU A 143 9.35 11.60 -11.26
N ILE A 144 8.23 12.31 -11.02
CA ILE A 144 6.88 11.89 -11.39
C ILE A 144 6.52 12.44 -12.75
N ASP A 145 6.91 13.68 -12.98
CA ASP A 145 6.75 14.42 -14.22
C ASP A 145 7.84 15.49 -14.33
N GLU A 146 7.89 16.21 -15.43
CA GLU A 146 8.86 17.30 -15.60
C GLU A 146 8.73 18.31 -14.46
N ASN A 147 9.83 18.53 -13.74
CA ASN A 147 9.90 19.40 -12.56
C ASN A 147 8.98 19.05 -11.37
N VAL A 148 8.41 17.83 -11.35
CA VAL A 148 7.56 17.33 -10.24
C VAL A 148 8.20 16.08 -9.62
N TYR A 149 8.52 16.13 -8.33
CA TYR A 149 9.30 15.11 -7.65
C TYR A 149 8.61 14.62 -6.37
N ASN A 150 8.72 13.32 -6.10
CA ASN A 150 8.57 12.78 -4.74
C ASN A 150 9.95 12.71 -4.09
N LEU A 151 10.05 13.20 -2.85
CA LEU A 151 11.24 13.11 -2.02
C LEU A 151 10.94 12.29 -0.77
N TYR A 152 11.87 11.44 -0.36
CA TYR A 152 11.71 10.49 0.73
C TYR A 152 12.74 10.75 1.84
N PRO A 153 12.68 11.87 2.58
CA PRO A 153 13.74 12.32 3.49
C PRO A 153 13.97 11.38 4.68
N LEU A 154 12.99 10.53 5.01
CA LEU A 154 13.07 9.59 6.14
C LEU A 154 13.32 8.14 5.68
N TYR A 155 13.80 7.93 4.45
CA TYR A 155 13.86 6.59 3.84
C TYR A 155 14.70 5.58 4.63
N ASP A 156 15.76 6.02 5.28
CA ASP A 156 16.72 5.23 6.06
C ASP A 156 16.43 5.18 7.58
N TRP A 157 15.43 5.93 8.04
CA TRP A 157 15.04 5.95 9.44
C TRP A 157 14.36 4.64 9.86
N LYS A 158 14.67 4.20 11.09
CA LYS A 158 13.95 3.11 11.77
C LYS A 158 12.75 3.64 12.54
N THR A 159 11.90 2.73 13.01
CA THR A 159 10.75 3.11 13.87
C THR A 159 11.22 3.78 15.16
N GLU A 160 12.30 3.26 15.73
CA GLU A 160 12.93 3.77 16.94
C GLU A 160 13.42 5.21 16.75
N ASP A 161 14.01 5.52 15.60
CA ASP A 161 14.52 6.88 15.29
C ASP A 161 13.40 7.92 15.32
N ILE A 162 12.18 7.54 14.81
CA ILE A 162 10.99 8.41 14.85
C ILE A 162 10.61 8.72 16.30
N TRP A 163 10.57 7.70 17.17
CA TRP A 163 10.19 7.88 18.57
C TRP A 163 11.25 8.65 19.37
N VAL A 164 12.53 8.39 19.12
CA VAL A 164 13.63 9.14 19.72
C VAL A 164 13.57 10.61 19.31
N ALA A 165 13.35 10.90 18.02
CA ALA A 165 13.22 12.27 17.54
C ALA A 165 12.00 12.96 18.14
N ASN A 166 10.83 12.28 18.19
CA ASN A 166 9.63 12.82 18.80
C ASN A 166 9.86 13.18 20.28
N GLY A 167 10.45 12.28 21.07
CA GLY A 167 10.76 12.52 22.46
C GLY A 167 11.79 13.64 22.67
N LYS A 168 12.81 13.71 21.78
CA LYS A 168 13.86 14.74 21.86
C LYS A 168 13.35 16.15 21.55
N PHE A 169 12.45 16.27 20.58
CA PHE A 169 11.95 17.57 20.12
C PHE A 169 10.58 17.94 20.69
N GLY A 170 9.93 17.05 21.43
CA GLY A 170 8.63 17.29 22.04
C GLY A 170 7.50 17.55 21.05
N TRP A 171 7.54 16.90 19.88
CA TRP A 171 6.49 17.07 18.86
C TRP A 171 5.16 16.49 19.31
N ASP A 172 4.06 17.14 18.92
CA ASP A 172 2.74 16.53 19.04
C ASP A 172 2.63 15.31 18.09
N TYR A 173 1.91 14.28 18.53
CA TYR A 173 1.68 13.07 17.75
C TYR A 173 0.29 12.48 18.00
N ASN A 174 -0.15 11.60 17.12
CA ASN A 174 -1.42 10.92 17.24
C ASN A 174 -1.42 9.94 18.43
N LYS A 175 -2.15 10.26 19.50
CA LYS A 175 -2.23 9.45 20.72
C LYS A 175 -2.84 8.05 20.53
N LEU A 176 -3.38 7.76 19.36
CA LEU A 176 -3.76 6.40 18.99
C LEU A 176 -2.59 5.41 19.08
N TYR A 177 -1.35 5.86 18.85
CA TYR A 177 -0.16 5.01 18.99
C TYR A 177 0.04 4.51 20.42
N ASP A 178 -0.28 5.31 21.43
CA ASP A 178 -0.21 4.90 22.85
C ASP A 178 -1.21 3.78 23.12
N LEU A 179 -2.44 3.89 22.59
CA LEU A 179 -3.47 2.85 22.73
C LEU A 179 -3.10 1.55 21.98
N TYR A 180 -2.49 1.66 20.82
CA TYR A 180 -1.97 0.49 20.11
C TYR A 180 -0.88 -0.22 20.91
N TYR A 181 0.03 0.54 21.50
CA TYR A 181 1.09 -0.01 22.35
C TYR A 181 0.51 -0.71 23.59
N GLN A 182 -0.44 -0.08 24.29
CA GLN A 182 -1.16 -0.67 25.42
C GLN A 182 -1.95 -1.92 25.03
N ALA A 183 -2.48 -1.97 23.82
CA ALA A 183 -3.14 -3.15 23.26
C ALA A 183 -2.19 -4.28 22.81
N GLY A 184 -0.86 -4.12 23.02
CA GLY A 184 0.15 -5.11 22.67
C GLY A 184 0.51 -5.15 21.18
N VAL A 185 0.17 -4.11 20.39
CA VAL A 185 0.61 -4.01 19.00
C VAL A 185 2.08 -3.58 18.98
N SER A 186 2.93 -4.41 18.40
CA SER A 186 4.37 -4.10 18.29
C SER A 186 4.63 -2.84 17.48
N LEU A 187 5.66 -2.07 17.83
CA LEU A 187 5.96 -0.75 17.24
C LEU A 187 6.07 -0.78 15.71
N ASP A 188 6.62 -1.84 15.13
CA ASP A 188 6.76 -2.02 13.69
C ASP A 188 5.42 -2.30 12.97
N ARG A 189 4.38 -2.71 13.72
CA ARG A 189 3.03 -2.99 13.21
C ARG A 189 2.02 -1.90 13.48
N GLN A 190 2.36 -0.91 14.26
CA GLN A 190 1.47 0.22 14.54
C GLN A 190 1.34 1.09 13.30
N ARG A 191 0.21 1.00 12.62
CA ARG A 191 -0.06 1.74 11.38
C ARG A 191 -1.41 2.40 11.42
N VAL A 192 -1.41 3.72 11.31
CA VAL A 192 -2.63 4.52 11.15
C VAL A 192 -2.90 4.66 9.65
N ALA A 193 -3.69 3.76 9.11
CA ALA A 193 -4.01 3.68 7.69
C ALA A 193 -5.52 3.43 7.50
N SER A 194 -5.98 3.32 6.25
CA SER A 194 -7.33 2.83 5.96
C SER A 194 -7.52 1.44 6.61
N PRO A 195 -8.57 1.24 7.41
CA PRO A 195 -8.75 0.00 8.19
C PRO A 195 -8.98 -1.25 7.34
N PHE A 196 -9.26 -1.10 6.05
CA PHE A 196 -9.66 -2.19 5.16
C PHE A 196 -8.53 -2.77 4.32
N ILE A 197 -7.32 -2.23 4.41
CA ILE A 197 -6.16 -2.75 3.70
C ILE A 197 -5.49 -3.89 4.49
N SER A 198 -4.68 -4.70 3.80
CA SER A 198 -4.05 -5.88 4.40
C SER A 198 -3.17 -5.57 5.60
N GLU A 199 -2.54 -4.42 5.62
CA GLU A 199 -1.64 -3.97 6.68
C GLU A 199 -2.37 -3.55 7.97
N ALA A 200 -3.66 -3.21 7.88
CA ALA A 200 -4.47 -2.72 9.01
C ALA A 200 -5.45 -3.77 9.57
N ILE A 201 -5.69 -4.87 8.87
CA ILE A 201 -6.68 -5.88 9.27
C ILE A 201 -6.36 -6.49 10.64
N GLU A 202 -5.08 -6.67 10.98
CA GLU A 202 -4.69 -7.24 12.28
C GLU A 202 -5.14 -6.36 13.46
N SER A 203 -5.17 -5.05 13.28
CA SER A 203 -5.64 -4.08 14.27
C SER A 203 -7.11 -3.67 14.11
N LEU A 204 -7.81 -4.21 13.09
CA LEU A 204 -9.21 -3.84 12.81
C LEU A 204 -10.14 -4.07 14.01
N ALA A 205 -9.93 -5.16 14.76
CA ALA A 205 -10.73 -5.47 15.96
C ALA A 205 -10.59 -4.40 17.05
N LEU A 206 -9.50 -3.65 17.10
CA LEU A 206 -9.28 -2.60 18.09
C LEU A 206 -10.26 -1.43 17.95
N TYR A 207 -10.85 -1.23 16.76
CA TYR A 207 -11.94 -0.25 16.61
C TYR A 207 -13.09 -0.50 17.55
N LYS A 208 -13.41 -1.77 17.87
CA LYS A 208 -14.49 -2.12 18.79
C LYS A 208 -14.27 -1.55 20.19
N VAL A 209 -13.01 -1.46 20.61
CA VAL A 209 -12.63 -1.02 21.97
C VAL A 209 -12.28 0.46 21.99
N ILE A 210 -11.53 0.92 21.00
CA ILE A 210 -10.99 2.29 20.95
C ILE A 210 -12.03 3.29 20.42
N ASP A 211 -12.81 2.88 19.41
CA ASP A 211 -13.77 3.75 18.71
C ASP A 211 -15.01 2.96 18.27
N PRO A 212 -15.84 2.53 19.24
CA PRO A 212 -16.99 1.66 18.98
C PRO A 212 -18.06 2.33 18.09
N GLU A 213 -18.17 3.64 18.10
CA GLU A 213 -19.09 4.37 17.23
C GLU A 213 -18.70 4.23 15.76
N THR A 214 -17.43 4.53 15.45
CA THR A 214 -16.88 4.33 14.10
C THR A 214 -16.97 2.86 13.69
N TRP A 215 -16.71 1.91 14.61
CA TRP A 215 -16.88 0.48 14.34
C TRP A 215 -18.31 0.14 13.91
N GLY A 216 -19.31 0.59 14.63
CA GLY A 216 -20.72 0.31 14.32
C GLY A 216 -21.12 0.78 12.92
N LYS A 217 -20.67 1.98 12.52
CA LYS A 217 -20.97 2.56 11.20
C LYS A 217 -20.22 1.87 10.06
N MET A 218 -18.95 1.51 10.28
CA MET A 218 -18.12 0.93 9.21
C MET A 218 -18.55 -0.50 8.82
N ILE A 219 -19.20 -1.26 9.69
CA ILE A 219 -19.71 -2.61 9.38
C ILE A 219 -20.68 -2.57 8.19
N GLY A 220 -21.55 -1.59 8.11
CA GLY A 220 -22.46 -1.38 6.99
C GLY A 220 -21.83 -0.76 5.75
N ARG A 221 -20.60 -0.25 5.87
CA ARG A 221 -19.97 0.55 4.83
C ARG A 221 -19.21 -0.26 3.79
N VAL A 222 -18.52 -1.32 4.23
CA VAL A 222 -17.70 -2.20 3.37
C VAL A 222 -17.98 -3.67 3.71
N ASN A 223 -18.13 -4.49 2.67
CA ASN A 223 -18.46 -5.91 2.86
C ASN A 223 -17.34 -6.68 3.58
N GLY A 224 -17.75 -7.59 4.49
CA GLY A 224 -16.86 -8.52 5.17
C GLY A 224 -16.16 -7.96 6.41
N ILE A 225 -16.41 -6.70 6.80
CA ILE A 225 -15.76 -6.07 7.97
C ILE A 225 -16.09 -6.82 9.26
N GLY A 226 -17.34 -7.19 9.48
CA GLY A 226 -17.77 -7.94 10.66
C GLY A 226 -16.96 -9.24 10.81
N PHE A 227 -16.84 -10.00 9.73
CA PHE A 227 -16.03 -11.23 9.69
C PHE A 227 -14.54 -10.93 9.88
N ALA A 228 -14.00 -9.95 9.14
CA ALA A 228 -12.59 -9.57 9.23
C ALA A 228 -12.21 -9.08 10.65
N GLY A 229 -13.10 -8.35 11.32
CA GLY A 229 -12.88 -7.90 12.70
C GLY A 229 -12.97 -8.99 13.76
N LEU A 230 -13.67 -10.10 13.47
CA LEU A 230 -13.73 -11.26 14.37
C LEU A 230 -12.57 -12.24 14.12
N TYR A 231 -12.29 -12.52 12.85
CA TYR A 231 -11.39 -13.59 12.44
C TYR A 231 -10.10 -13.11 11.72
N GLY A 232 -9.96 -11.80 11.51
CA GLY A 232 -8.84 -11.22 10.75
C GLY A 232 -7.45 -11.56 11.31
N ASN A 233 -7.36 -11.86 12.60
CA ASN A 233 -6.11 -12.26 13.26
C ASN A 233 -6.07 -13.77 13.59
N THR A 234 -6.83 -14.60 12.88
CA THR A 234 -6.90 -16.04 13.09
C THR A 234 -6.36 -16.84 11.92
N HIS A 235 -6.22 -18.15 12.10
CA HIS A 235 -5.85 -19.08 11.04
C HIS A 235 -6.86 -19.08 9.87
N ALA A 236 -8.15 -18.88 10.14
CA ALA A 236 -9.20 -18.84 9.13
C ALA A 236 -9.01 -17.71 8.11
N ALA A 237 -8.42 -16.59 8.50
CA ALA A 237 -8.08 -15.48 7.60
C ALA A 237 -6.66 -15.57 7.02
N GLY A 238 -5.95 -16.67 7.21
CA GLY A 238 -4.59 -16.87 6.70
C GLY A 238 -3.53 -15.92 7.29
N ARG A 239 -3.81 -15.33 8.45
CA ARG A 239 -2.92 -14.32 9.07
C ARG A 239 -1.94 -14.91 10.06
N LYS A 240 -2.31 -16.00 10.73
CA LYS A 240 -1.38 -16.86 11.46
C LYS A 240 -0.84 -17.94 10.52
N SER A 241 0.04 -18.79 11.01
CA SER A 241 0.65 -19.87 10.19
C SER A 241 -0.43 -20.67 9.46
N ILE A 242 -0.34 -20.72 8.14
CA ILE A 242 -1.22 -21.55 7.31
C ILE A 242 -0.64 -22.96 7.33
N ARG A 243 -1.46 -23.94 7.64
CA ARG A 243 -1.11 -25.35 7.52
C ARG A 243 -1.64 -25.88 6.20
N LEU A 244 -0.78 -26.64 5.49
CA LEU A 244 -1.20 -27.34 4.29
C LEU A 244 -2.13 -28.49 4.71
N PRO A 245 -3.34 -28.62 4.11
CA PRO A 245 -4.19 -29.77 4.38
C PRO A 245 -3.53 -31.08 3.94
N GLU A 246 -3.86 -32.15 4.63
CA GLU A 246 -3.34 -33.48 4.31
C GLU A 246 -3.70 -33.90 2.87
N GLY A 247 -2.77 -34.49 2.17
CA GLY A 247 -2.94 -34.92 0.77
C GLY A 247 -2.76 -33.82 -0.28
N TYR A 248 -2.46 -32.58 0.12
CA TYR A 248 -2.22 -31.47 -0.82
C TYR A 248 -0.75 -31.11 -0.93
N THR A 249 -0.32 -30.65 -2.12
CA THR A 249 0.83 -29.76 -2.31
C THR A 249 0.33 -28.31 -2.24
N TRP A 250 1.22 -27.33 -2.02
CA TRP A 250 0.80 -25.92 -2.06
C TRP A 250 0.24 -25.52 -3.42
N LYS A 251 0.74 -26.11 -4.50
CA LYS A 251 0.21 -25.89 -5.84
C LYS A 251 -1.22 -26.41 -5.96
N SER A 252 -1.48 -27.67 -5.61
CA SER A 252 -2.84 -28.24 -5.69
C SER A 252 -3.81 -27.55 -4.72
N PHE A 253 -3.35 -27.14 -3.53
CA PHE A 253 -4.16 -26.38 -2.61
C PHE A 253 -4.49 -24.97 -3.14
N MET A 254 -3.55 -24.31 -3.81
CA MET A 254 -3.80 -23.05 -4.51
C MET A 254 -4.87 -23.22 -5.61
N GLU A 255 -4.76 -24.27 -6.42
CA GLU A 255 -5.75 -24.59 -7.47
C GLU A 255 -7.14 -24.82 -6.87
N PHE A 256 -7.22 -25.56 -5.78
CA PHE A 256 -8.45 -25.73 -5.01
C PHE A 256 -9.01 -24.38 -4.53
N LEU A 257 -8.21 -23.56 -3.85
CA LEU A 257 -8.63 -22.25 -3.39
C LEU A 257 -9.15 -21.37 -4.55
N LEU A 258 -8.45 -21.36 -5.68
CA LEU A 258 -8.87 -20.62 -6.87
C LEU A 258 -10.23 -21.11 -7.39
N SER A 259 -10.52 -22.43 -7.32
CA SER A 259 -11.80 -22.98 -7.78
C SER A 259 -12.99 -22.50 -6.93
N THR A 260 -12.77 -22.15 -5.66
CA THR A 260 -13.81 -21.65 -4.74
C THR A 260 -14.15 -20.18 -4.93
N LEU A 261 -13.33 -19.42 -5.68
CA LEU A 261 -13.50 -17.99 -5.85
C LEU A 261 -14.48 -17.64 -6.97
N PRO A 262 -15.15 -16.47 -6.87
CA PRO A 262 -15.86 -15.88 -7.99
C PRO A 262 -14.94 -15.72 -9.22
N GLU A 263 -15.49 -15.91 -10.42
CA GLU A 263 -14.72 -15.95 -11.65
C GLU A 263 -13.81 -14.73 -11.86
N HIS A 264 -14.35 -13.52 -11.65
CA HIS A 264 -13.57 -12.27 -11.80
C HIS A 264 -12.40 -12.17 -10.83
N THR A 265 -12.56 -12.68 -9.60
CA THR A 265 -11.51 -12.70 -8.58
C THR A 265 -10.47 -13.76 -8.92
N ARG A 266 -10.91 -14.96 -9.29
CA ARG A 266 -10.04 -16.05 -9.76
C ARG A 266 -9.16 -15.61 -10.92
N ASN A 267 -9.75 -15.00 -11.95
CA ASN A 267 -9.04 -14.55 -13.15
C ASN A 267 -7.98 -13.49 -12.79
N ARG A 268 -8.25 -12.62 -11.83
CA ARG A 268 -7.28 -11.64 -11.33
C ARG A 268 -6.07 -12.31 -10.68
N TYR A 269 -6.28 -13.28 -9.79
CA TYR A 269 -5.17 -14.01 -9.17
C TYR A 269 -4.36 -14.82 -10.17
N LEU A 270 -5.02 -15.47 -11.14
CA LEU A 270 -4.35 -16.20 -12.23
C LEU A 270 -3.47 -15.27 -13.08
N ALA A 271 -3.94 -14.09 -13.43
CA ALA A 271 -3.15 -13.11 -14.17
C ALA A 271 -1.89 -12.67 -13.37
N LYS A 272 -2.02 -12.43 -12.07
CA LYS A 272 -0.90 -12.11 -11.19
C LYS A 272 0.09 -13.27 -11.09
N LEU A 273 -0.39 -14.50 -10.91
CA LEU A 273 0.44 -15.70 -10.87
C LEU A 273 1.25 -15.88 -12.16
N LYS A 274 0.61 -15.81 -13.32
CA LYS A 274 1.28 -15.90 -14.63
C LYS A 274 2.37 -14.83 -14.78
N THR A 275 2.07 -13.60 -14.37
CA THR A 275 3.04 -12.49 -14.39
C THR A 275 4.23 -12.77 -13.48
N SER A 276 4.00 -13.29 -12.27
CA SER A 276 5.06 -13.63 -11.32
C SER A 276 5.96 -14.75 -11.83
N ILE A 277 5.36 -15.83 -12.33
CA ILE A 277 6.12 -16.98 -12.90
C ILE A 277 7.02 -16.50 -14.03
N ARG A 278 6.48 -15.72 -14.97
CA ARG A 278 7.25 -15.18 -16.08
C ARG A 278 8.38 -14.27 -15.60
N PHE A 279 8.10 -13.38 -14.64
CA PHE A 279 9.11 -12.48 -14.08
C PHE A 279 10.29 -13.24 -13.48
N TRP A 280 10.03 -14.26 -12.67
CA TRP A 280 11.11 -15.02 -12.02
C TRP A 280 11.91 -15.90 -12.98
N LYS A 281 11.28 -16.37 -14.08
CA LYS A 281 11.98 -17.11 -15.15
C LYS A 281 12.84 -16.20 -16.05
N GLU A 282 12.31 -15.04 -16.44
CA GLU A 282 12.96 -14.19 -17.46
C GLU A 282 13.86 -13.13 -16.86
N LYS A 283 13.42 -12.45 -15.80
CA LYS A 283 14.11 -11.30 -15.20
C LYS A 283 14.76 -11.61 -13.87
N GLY A 284 14.11 -12.43 -13.07
CA GLY A 284 14.52 -12.74 -11.71
C GLY A 284 14.23 -11.64 -10.68
N GLY A 285 14.25 -12.03 -9.41
CA GLY A 285 14.24 -11.14 -8.26
C GLY A 285 15.65 -10.85 -7.76
N VAL A 286 15.81 -9.87 -6.87
CA VAL A 286 17.12 -9.58 -6.26
C VAL A 286 17.21 -10.21 -4.87
N LEU A 287 18.24 -11.03 -4.64
CA LEU A 287 18.47 -11.76 -3.41
C LEU A 287 19.87 -11.46 -2.84
N SER A 288 19.98 -11.48 -1.52
CA SER A 288 21.28 -11.36 -0.84
C SER A 288 22.12 -12.62 -1.03
N ASP A 289 23.43 -12.50 -0.88
CA ASP A 289 24.34 -13.65 -0.97
C ASP A 289 24.00 -14.73 0.06
N GLU A 290 23.53 -14.35 1.24
CA GLU A 290 23.06 -15.28 2.28
C GLU A 290 21.87 -16.11 1.80
N VAL A 291 20.85 -15.46 1.20
CA VAL A 291 19.67 -16.17 0.66
C VAL A 291 20.07 -17.07 -0.52
N ILE A 292 20.95 -16.58 -1.39
CA ILE A 292 21.49 -17.37 -2.50
C ILE A 292 22.19 -18.63 -1.99
N GLN A 293 22.99 -18.54 -0.93
CA GLN A 293 23.66 -19.68 -0.33
C GLN A 293 22.65 -20.67 0.26
N LYS A 294 21.65 -20.21 1.01
CA LYS A 294 20.55 -21.04 1.54
C LYS A 294 19.79 -21.80 0.44
N LEU A 295 19.62 -21.19 -0.75
CA LEU A 295 19.01 -21.88 -1.90
C LEU A 295 19.92 -22.97 -2.49
N LYS A 296 21.21 -22.70 -2.64
CA LYS A 296 22.21 -23.67 -3.12
C LYS A 296 22.31 -24.87 -2.18
N ASP A 297 22.35 -24.63 -0.89
CA ASP A 297 22.45 -25.70 0.16
C ASP A 297 21.23 -26.65 0.12
N ARG A 298 20.09 -26.19 -0.43
CA ARG A 298 18.88 -26.98 -0.65
C ARG A 298 18.78 -27.56 -2.06
N ASN A 299 19.84 -27.45 -2.87
CA ASN A 299 19.90 -27.93 -4.25
C ASN A 299 18.81 -27.33 -5.16
N ILE A 300 18.40 -26.07 -4.90
CA ILE A 300 17.41 -25.40 -5.74
C ILE A 300 18.13 -24.83 -6.96
N PRO A 301 17.69 -25.17 -8.19
CA PRO A 301 18.29 -24.63 -9.41
C PRO A 301 18.06 -23.14 -9.52
N ILE A 302 19.14 -22.36 -9.56
CA ILE A 302 19.10 -20.90 -9.70
C ILE A 302 20.11 -20.44 -10.76
N GLN A 303 19.79 -19.35 -11.43
CA GLN A 303 20.71 -18.66 -12.33
C GLN A 303 20.95 -17.26 -11.80
N ILE A 304 22.20 -16.96 -11.47
CA ILE A 304 22.63 -15.65 -10.95
C ILE A 304 23.04 -14.79 -12.15
N GLY A 305 22.50 -13.58 -12.25
CA GLY A 305 22.87 -12.60 -13.27
C GLY A 305 23.80 -11.52 -12.70
N ASP A 306 24.51 -10.86 -13.59
CA ASP A 306 25.53 -9.87 -13.21
C ASP A 306 24.96 -8.46 -12.98
N ASN A 307 23.83 -8.13 -13.61
CA ASN A 307 23.23 -6.78 -13.56
C ASN A 307 21.84 -6.80 -12.92
N SER A 308 21.62 -5.92 -11.96
CA SER A 308 20.34 -5.67 -11.33
C SER A 308 19.76 -4.32 -11.77
N ASN A 309 18.43 -4.26 -11.93
CA ASN A 309 17.70 -2.99 -12.10
C ASN A 309 17.63 -2.17 -10.79
N TYR A 310 18.27 -2.65 -9.71
CA TYR A 310 18.28 -2.01 -8.41
C TYR A 310 19.70 -1.59 -8.03
N LYS A 311 19.83 -0.40 -7.44
CA LYS A 311 21.09 0.06 -6.85
C LYS A 311 21.25 -0.59 -5.47
N THR A 312 21.75 -1.82 -5.43
CA THR A 312 21.90 -2.64 -4.24
C THR A 312 23.00 -3.67 -4.44
N GLU A 313 23.56 -4.18 -3.37
CA GLU A 313 24.50 -5.30 -3.34
C GLU A 313 23.83 -6.66 -3.64
N LYS A 314 22.48 -6.72 -3.57
CA LYS A 314 21.71 -7.93 -3.90
C LYS A 314 21.88 -8.30 -5.39
N LYS A 315 22.03 -9.58 -5.68
CA LYS A 315 22.21 -10.12 -7.03
C LYS A 315 20.88 -10.51 -7.66
N PRO A 316 20.69 -10.31 -8.98
CA PRO A 316 19.50 -10.79 -9.68
C PRO A 316 19.57 -12.33 -9.80
N VAL A 317 18.48 -13.02 -9.41
CA VAL A 317 18.39 -14.46 -9.42
C VAL A 317 17.15 -14.90 -10.19
N ARG A 318 17.33 -15.71 -11.23
CA ARG A 318 16.25 -16.39 -11.96
C ARG A 318 16.08 -17.80 -11.43
N MET A 319 14.84 -18.23 -11.28
CA MET A 319 14.49 -19.56 -10.78
C MET A 319 13.05 -19.94 -11.15
N ASP A 320 12.76 -21.22 -11.05
CA ASP A 320 11.40 -21.71 -11.16
C ASP A 320 10.58 -21.43 -9.90
N TYR A 321 9.26 -21.49 -10.04
CA TYR A 321 8.32 -21.35 -8.94
C TYR A 321 8.37 -22.59 -8.04
N LEU A 322 8.61 -22.38 -6.74
CA LEU A 322 8.67 -23.47 -5.76
C LEU A 322 7.27 -23.80 -5.20
N ASP A 323 7.09 -25.00 -4.71
CA ASP A 323 5.89 -25.35 -3.94
C ASP A 323 5.93 -24.60 -2.60
N ASP A 324 6.99 -24.77 -1.82
CA ASP A 324 7.33 -24.04 -0.58
C ASP A 324 8.85 -24.04 -0.41
N ILE A 325 9.32 -23.27 0.54
CA ILE A 325 10.70 -23.31 1.03
C ILE A 325 10.74 -22.95 2.51
N ASP A 326 11.43 -23.78 3.30
CA ASP A 326 11.60 -23.59 4.74
C ASP A 326 12.88 -22.80 5.02
N ILE A 327 12.79 -21.48 4.85
CA ILE A 327 13.80 -20.49 5.25
C ILE A 327 13.12 -19.28 5.84
N GLU A 328 13.83 -18.53 6.67
CA GLU A 328 13.30 -17.31 7.28
C GLU A 328 12.88 -16.28 6.22
N GLU A 329 13.66 -16.16 5.16
CA GLU A 329 13.43 -15.24 4.04
C GLU A 329 12.47 -15.78 2.97
N PHE A 330 11.66 -16.81 3.27
CA PHE A 330 10.72 -17.40 2.29
C PHE A 330 9.81 -16.36 1.60
N ARG A 331 9.63 -15.19 2.21
CA ARG A 331 8.87 -14.07 1.63
C ARG A 331 9.57 -13.40 0.45
N GLU A 332 10.86 -13.60 0.29
CA GLU A 332 11.61 -13.08 -0.86
C GLU A 332 11.59 -14.06 -2.05
N ILE A 333 11.21 -15.32 -1.82
CA ILE A 333 11.27 -16.42 -2.80
C ILE A 333 9.91 -16.67 -3.46
N PRO A 334 9.83 -16.93 -4.78
CA PRO A 334 8.57 -17.24 -5.45
C PRO A 334 8.07 -18.64 -5.04
N SER A 335 6.83 -18.71 -4.53
CA SER A 335 6.23 -20.00 -4.18
C SER A 335 4.71 -20.00 -4.27
N TYR A 336 4.12 -21.19 -4.52
CA TYR A 336 2.68 -21.38 -4.51
C TYR A 336 2.08 -21.15 -3.13
N LYS A 337 2.79 -21.45 -2.06
CA LYS A 337 2.41 -21.10 -0.68
C LYS A 337 2.11 -19.61 -0.53
N ARG A 338 2.95 -18.74 -1.11
CA ARG A 338 2.73 -17.28 -1.04
C ARG A 338 1.45 -16.87 -1.78
N MET A 339 1.11 -17.53 -2.89
CA MET A 339 -0.16 -17.28 -3.58
C MET A 339 -1.34 -17.74 -2.73
N CYS A 340 -1.27 -18.91 -2.08
CA CYS A 340 -2.29 -19.35 -1.12
C CYS A 340 -2.51 -18.29 -0.01
N ILE A 341 -1.43 -17.72 0.51
CA ILE A 341 -1.51 -16.65 1.52
C ILE A 341 -2.22 -15.43 0.96
N CYS A 342 -1.94 -14.99 -0.27
CA CYS A 342 -2.64 -13.87 -0.91
C CYS A 342 -4.14 -14.14 -1.03
N ILE A 343 -4.53 -15.33 -1.49
CA ILE A 343 -5.93 -15.73 -1.66
C ILE A 343 -6.67 -15.72 -0.32
N LEU A 344 -6.14 -16.40 0.68
CA LEU A 344 -6.75 -16.51 2.01
C LEU A 344 -6.86 -15.16 2.73
N ARG A 345 -5.95 -14.22 2.43
CA ARG A 345 -5.98 -12.86 2.98
C ARG A 345 -6.82 -11.88 2.19
N ASN A 346 -7.46 -12.32 1.10
CA ASN A 346 -8.13 -11.44 0.14
C ASN A 346 -7.20 -10.29 -0.35
N ASP A 347 -5.90 -10.58 -0.50
CA ASP A 347 -4.95 -9.63 -1.08
C ASP A 347 -5.07 -9.62 -2.59
N HIS A 348 -6.12 -8.98 -3.10
CA HIS A 348 -6.45 -8.90 -4.53
C HIS A 348 -5.35 -8.28 -5.40
N THR A 349 -4.45 -7.53 -4.79
CA THR A 349 -3.31 -6.90 -5.47
C THR A 349 -2.03 -7.72 -5.40
N CYS A 350 -2.02 -8.79 -4.63
CA CYS A 350 -0.85 -9.62 -4.34
C CYS A 350 0.35 -8.80 -3.81
N LYS A 351 0.11 -7.81 -2.99
CA LYS A 351 1.15 -7.01 -2.34
C LYS A 351 2.11 -7.88 -1.52
N TYR A 352 1.57 -8.92 -0.87
CA TYR A 352 2.36 -9.87 -0.10
C TYR A 352 3.43 -10.59 -0.96
N MET A 353 3.22 -10.69 -2.26
CA MET A 353 4.18 -11.22 -3.23
C MET A 353 5.07 -10.14 -3.86
N GLY A 354 5.00 -8.91 -3.40
CA GLY A 354 5.79 -7.80 -3.92
C GLY A 354 5.29 -7.22 -5.24
N PHE A 355 4.03 -7.48 -5.63
CA PHE A 355 3.48 -6.90 -6.85
C PHE A 355 3.32 -5.38 -6.75
N ALA A 356 3.72 -4.72 -7.84
CA ALA A 356 3.21 -3.41 -8.21
C ALA A 356 2.02 -3.58 -9.17
N LEU A 357 1.52 -2.48 -9.71
CA LEU A 357 0.46 -2.47 -10.73
C LEU A 357 0.79 -3.39 -11.91
N THR A 358 -0.21 -4.04 -12.48
CA THR A 358 -0.06 -4.85 -13.70
C THR A 358 0.27 -3.99 -14.92
N LYS A 359 0.72 -4.63 -15.99
CA LYS A 359 0.94 -3.96 -17.29
C LYS A 359 -0.36 -3.32 -17.82
N GLU A 360 -1.48 -4.03 -17.73
CA GLU A 360 -2.81 -3.53 -18.12
C GLU A 360 -3.24 -2.33 -17.26
N GLU A 361 -3.00 -2.39 -15.95
CA GLU A 361 -3.23 -1.26 -15.05
C GLU A 361 -2.29 -0.08 -15.38
N ASN A 362 -1.05 -0.34 -15.81
CA ASN A 362 -0.12 0.69 -16.28
C ASN A 362 -0.45 1.19 -17.69
N GLU A 363 -0.91 0.34 -18.59
CA GLU A 363 -1.36 0.70 -19.95
C GLU A 363 -2.65 1.52 -19.92
N MET A 364 -3.62 1.14 -19.07
CA MET A 364 -4.80 1.99 -18.81
C MET A 364 -4.39 3.36 -18.27
N LYS A 365 -3.34 3.42 -17.48
CA LYS A 365 -2.77 4.65 -16.94
C LYS A 365 -2.07 5.48 -18.03
N SER A 366 -1.31 4.83 -18.92
CA SER A 366 -0.63 5.47 -20.04
C SER A 366 -1.64 6.01 -21.07
N ASN A 367 -2.64 5.20 -21.43
CA ASN A 367 -3.71 5.59 -22.36
C ASN A 367 -4.61 6.70 -21.81
N ALA A 368 -4.85 6.71 -20.50
CA ALA A 368 -5.51 7.83 -19.84
C ALA A 368 -4.66 9.10 -19.93
N LEU A 369 -3.35 8.99 -19.72
CA LEU A 369 -2.40 10.10 -19.83
C LEU A 369 -2.34 10.68 -21.26
N GLU A 370 -2.29 9.84 -22.30
CA GLU A 370 -2.30 10.30 -23.68
C GLU A 370 -3.59 11.01 -24.06
N LYS A 371 -4.73 10.50 -23.57
CA LYS A 371 -6.04 11.09 -23.83
C LYS A 371 -6.22 12.49 -23.20
N TYR A 372 -5.49 12.77 -22.12
CA TYR A 372 -5.54 14.07 -21.43
C TYR A 372 -4.41 15.04 -21.83
N LYS A 373 -3.36 14.55 -22.50
CA LYS A 373 -2.32 15.45 -23.10
C LYS A 373 -2.88 16.42 -24.15
N HIS A 374 -4.03 16.11 -24.74
CA HIS A 374 -4.71 16.96 -25.74
C HIS A 374 -5.76 17.90 -25.14
N ILE A 375 -5.96 17.88 -23.84
CA ILE A 375 -6.95 18.72 -23.12
C ILE A 375 -6.25 19.74 -22.20
N LEU A 376 -4.96 19.64 -22.02
CA LEU A 376 -4.03 20.58 -21.39
C LEU A 376 -3.22 21.31 -22.47
#